data_b64f2716dac49ee62e4b07c2fcb2e2a4
#
_entry.id   b64f2716dac49ee62e4b07c2fcb2e2a4
#
_cell.length_a   1.000
_cell.length_b   1.000
_cell.length_c   1.000
_cell.angle_alpha   90.00
_cell.angle_beta   90.00
_cell.angle_gamma   90.00
#
_symmetry.space_group_name_H-M   'P 1'
#
loop_
_entity.id
_entity.type
_entity.pdbx_description
1 polymer ?
#
loop_
_entity_poly.entity_id
_entity_poly.type
_entity_poly.pdbx_seq_one_letter_code
_entity_poly.pdbx_strand_id
1 'polypeptide(L)'
;MAKRRRTQPAATGKTHGVINGAGEVVEQNIDSTIRENYMPYAMSVILSRAIPEIDGFKPSHRKLLYTMYKMGLLNGARTKSANIVGATMKLNPHGDSAIYDTMVRLSRGYEALLHPYVDSKGNFGKFYSRDMAWAASRYTEAKLDKICNELFRDIDKAVSYTHLRAHETLANL
;
A
#
# COMPACT_ATOMS: atom_id res chain seq x y z
N MET A 1 -8.76 22.92 -60.83
CA MET A 1 -8.22 21.73 -60.09
C MET A 1 -9.14 21.36 -58.92
N ALA A 2 -9.91 20.33 -59.06
CA ALA A 2 -10.94 19.92 -58.10
C ALA A 2 -10.33 19.04 -56.98
N LYS A 3 -10.48 19.47 -55.69
CA LYS A 3 -10.01 18.79 -54.52
C LYS A 3 -10.88 17.54 -54.25
N ARG A 4 -10.31 16.37 -54.47
CA ARG A 4 -10.93 15.05 -54.21
C ARG A 4 -11.22 14.89 -52.72
N ARG A 5 -12.50 14.90 -52.33
CA ARG A 5 -12.98 14.57 -50.99
C ARG A 5 -12.68 13.10 -50.72
N ARG A 6 -11.85 12.83 -49.75
CA ARG A 6 -11.59 11.47 -49.21
C ARG A 6 -12.82 11.05 -48.41
N THR A 7 -13.63 10.16 -48.97
CA THR A 7 -14.73 9.45 -48.26
C THR A 7 -14.08 8.49 -47.24
N GLN A 8 -14.38 8.73 -45.95
CA GLN A 8 -14.08 7.73 -44.93
C GLN A 8 -14.95 6.50 -45.12
N PRO A 9 -14.42 5.29 -44.94
CA PRO A 9 -15.22 4.09 -45.01
C PRO A 9 -16.19 4.08 -43.82
N ALA A 10 -17.48 3.83 -44.08
CA ALA A 10 -18.49 3.64 -43.07
C ALA A 10 -18.12 2.46 -42.16
N ALA A 11 -17.98 2.71 -40.86
CA ALA A 11 -17.80 1.69 -39.86
C ALA A 11 -19.07 0.82 -39.80
N THR A 12 -18.98 -0.43 -40.24
CA THR A 12 -20.01 -1.44 -40.02
C THR A 12 -20.01 -1.82 -38.53
N GLY A 13 -20.78 -1.11 -37.73
CA GLY A 13 -20.99 -1.41 -36.32
C GLY A 13 -21.75 -2.73 -36.16
N LYS A 14 -21.08 -3.74 -35.64
CA LYS A 14 -21.72 -4.89 -35.03
C LYS A 14 -22.26 -4.45 -33.68
N THR A 15 -23.55 -4.24 -33.58
CA THR A 15 -24.25 -3.97 -32.32
C THR A 15 -24.14 -5.17 -31.39
N HIS A 16 -23.14 -5.21 -30.52
CA HIS A 16 -23.15 -6.08 -29.34
C HIS A 16 -24.15 -5.50 -28.32
N GLY A 17 -25.06 -6.36 -27.87
CA GLY A 17 -26.25 -6.10 -27.09
C GLY A 17 -26.20 -4.89 -26.15
N VAL A 18 -27.10 -3.95 -26.38
CA VAL A 18 -27.34 -2.80 -25.51
C VAL A 18 -27.93 -3.31 -24.20
N ILE A 19 -27.21 -3.17 -23.11
CA ILE A 19 -27.78 -3.38 -21.78
C ILE A 19 -28.67 -2.17 -21.48
N ASN A 20 -29.97 -2.36 -21.47
CA ASN A 20 -30.93 -1.32 -21.13
C ASN A 20 -30.65 -0.78 -19.71
N GLY A 21 -30.30 0.51 -19.61
CA GLY A 21 -29.96 1.19 -18.34
C GLY A 21 -28.45 1.40 -18.09
N ALA A 22 -27.58 0.91 -18.93
CA ALA A 22 -26.17 1.27 -18.92
C ALA A 22 -25.98 2.50 -19.81
N GLY A 23 -25.70 3.65 -19.28
CA GLY A 23 -25.40 4.90 -19.97
C GLY A 23 -24.98 4.84 -21.45
N GLU A 24 -24.40 5.89 -21.97
CA GLU A 24 -23.90 5.95 -23.35
C GLU A 24 -22.72 5.01 -23.52
N VAL A 25 -22.81 4.05 -24.46
CA VAL A 25 -21.72 3.14 -24.81
C VAL A 25 -20.87 3.79 -25.90
N VAL A 26 -19.67 4.18 -25.55
CA VAL A 26 -18.71 4.78 -26.50
C VAL A 26 -17.69 3.71 -26.92
N GLU A 27 -17.55 3.48 -28.23
CA GLU A 27 -16.48 2.64 -28.76
C GLU A 27 -15.14 3.37 -28.67
N GLN A 28 -14.19 2.82 -27.95
CA GLN A 28 -12.85 3.37 -27.80
C GLN A 28 -11.79 2.34 -28.21
N ASN A 29 -10.77 2.79 -28.93
CA ASN A 29 -9.67 1.93 -29.32
C ASN A 29 -8.86 1.53 -28.08
N ILE A 30 -8.56 0.24 -27.94
CA ILE A 30 -7.82 -0.30 -26.81
C ILE A 30 -6.43 0.32 -26.66
N ASP A 31 -5.74 0.64 -27.76
CA ASP A 31 -4.41 1.25 -27.76
C ASP A 31 -4.44 2.66 -27.15
N SER A 32 -5.46 3.46 -27.50
CA SER A 32 -5.62 4.81 -26.91
C SER A 32 -5.97 4.72 -25.44
N THR A 33 -6.89 3.83 -25.07
CA THR A 33 -7.28 3.59 -23.68
C THR A 33 -6.09 3.19 -22.80
N ILE A 34 -5.25 2.27 -23.29
CA ILE A 34 -4.06 1.87 -22.56
C ILE A 34 -3.07 3.04 -22.42
N ARG A 35 -2.80 3.78 -23.48
CA ARG A 35 -1.89 4.93 -23.43
C ARG A 35 -2.34 6.01 -22.45
N GLU A 36 -3.62 6.35 -22.47
CA GLU A 36 -4.18 7.38 -21.60
C GLU A 36 -4.22 6.97 -20.12
N ASN A 37 -4.51 5.69 -19.85
CA ASN A 37 -4.68 5.21 -18.47
C ASN A 37 -3.43 4.60 -17.86
N TYR A 38 -2.43 4.20 -18.67
CA TYR A 38 -1.22 3.55 -18.14
C TYR A 38 -0.37 4.49 -17.29
N MET A 39 -0.16 5.72 -17.72
CA MET A 39 0.64 6.68 -16.95
C MET A 39 0.02 7.04 -15.60
N PRO A 40 -1.27 7.38 -15.49
CA PRO A 40 -1.91 7.57 -14.20
C PRO A 40 -1.83 6.34 -13.29
N TYR A 41 -2.00 5.14 -13.85
CA TYR A 41 -1.85 3.90 -13.09
C TYR A 41 -0.41 3.71 -12.60
N ALA A 42 0.59 3.86 -13.45
CA ALA A 42 1.99 3.71 -13.09
C ALA A 42 2.40 4.73 -12.00
N MET A 43 2.00 5.99 -12.15
CA MET A 43 2.23 7.03 -11.14
C MET A 43 1.56 6.70 -9.81
N SER A 44 0.33 6.21 -9.83
CA SER A 44 -0.38 5.77 -8.63
C SER A 44 0.37 4.66 -7.90
N VAL A 45 0.85 3.65 -8.63
CA VAL A 45 1.63 2.54 -8.03
C VAL A 45 2.96 3.03 -7.47
N ILE A 46 3.66 3.90 -8.18
CA ILE A 46 4.93 4.48 -7.73
C ILE A 46 4.74 5.24 -6.41
N LEU A 47 3.81 6.20 -6.38
CA LEU A 47 3.61 7.10 -5.24
C LEU A 47 2.98 6.41 -4.03
N SER A 48 2.02 5.50 -4.25
CA SER A 48 1.23 4.91 -3.16
C SER A 48 1.73 3.56 -2.67
N ARG A 49 2.67 2.92 -3.37
CA ARG A 49 3.07 1.55 -3.07
C ARG A 49 4.58 1.27 -3.15
N ALA A 50 5.25 1.71 -4.21
CA ALA A 50 6.60 1.24 -4.52
C ALA A 50 7.69 2.05 -3.82
N ILE A 51 7.59 3.36 -3.79
CA ILE A 51 8.63 4.24 -3.25
C ILE A 51 8.47 4.40 -1.74
N PRO A 52 9.52 4.15 -0.95
CA PRO A 52 9.54 4.50 0.46
C PRO A 52 9.67 6.02 0.63
N GLU A 53 9.15 6.54 1.71
CA GLU A 53 9.35 7.93 2.10
C GLU A 53 10.74 8.14 2.75
N ILE A 54 11.02 9.37 3.20
CA ILE A 54 12.33 9.77 3.75
C ILE A 54 12.77 8.91 4.94
N ASP A 55 11.83 8.36 5.69
CA ASP A 55 12.06 7.46 6.82
C ASP A 55 12.27 5.99 6.41
N GLY A 56 12.27 5.69 5.12
CA GLY A 56 12.44 4.34 4.58
C GLY A 56 11.19 3.47 4.60
N PHE A 57 10.06 3.95 5.12
CA PHE A 57 8.84 3.18 5.17
C PHE A 57 7.97 3.34 3.92
N LYS A 58 7.47 2.22 3.44
CA LYS A 58 6.38 2.19 2.46
C LYS A 58 5.04 2.38 3.17
N PRO A 59 3.98 2.79 2.46
CA PRO A 59 2.64 2.98 3.04
C PRO A 59 2.10 1.74 3.78
N SER A 60 2.41 0.54 3.30
CA SER A 60 2.01 -0.72 3.98
C SER A 60 2.68 -0.88 5.35
N HIS A 61 3.97 -0.55 5.46
CA HIS A 61 4.71 -0.58 6.73
C HIS A 61 4.08 0.39 7.74
N ARG A 62 3.79 1.62 7.32
CA ARG A 62 3.16 2.63 8.18
C ARG A 62 1.80 2.19 8.69
N LYS A 63 0.95 1.67 7.81
CA LYS A 63 -0.39 1.21 8.18
C LYS A 63 -0.34 0.09 9.22
N LEU A 64 0.60 -0.86 9.07
CA LEU A 64 0.80 -1.93 10.03
C LEU A 64 1.27 -1.41 11.38
N LEU A 65 2.36 -0.63 11.42
CA LEU A 65 2.92 -0.08 12.65
C LEU A 65 1.93 0.84 13.37
N TYR A 66 1.21 1.68 12.62
CA TYR A 66 0.18 2.55 13.18
C TYR A 66 -0.99 1.76 13.78
N THR A 67 -1.42 0.69 13.13
CA THR A 67 -2.46 -0.20 13.68
C THR A 67 -2.00 -0.81 15.00
N MET A 68 -0.77 -1.31 15.06
CA MET A 68 -0.19 -1.87 16.28
C MET A 68 -0.11 -0.80 17.39
N TYR A 69 0.23 0.42 17.05
CA TYR A 69 0.24 1.56 17.98
C TYR A 69 -1.17 1.85 18.53
N LYS A 70 -2.19 1.93 17.65
CA LYS A 70 -3.59 2.14 18.05
C LYS A 70 -4.16 1.00 18.90
N MET A 71 -3.65 -0.21 18.73
CA MET A 71 -3.98 -1.36 19.60
C MET A 71 -3.28 -1.32 20.97
N GLY A 72 -2.45 -0.31 21.25
CA GLY A 72 -1.72 -0.17 22.50
C GLY A 72 -0.57 -1.17 22.69
N LEU A 73 -0.07 -1.76 21.60
CA LEU A 73 0.98 -2.78 21.65
C LEU A 73 2.39 -2.23 21.87
N LEU A 74 2.53 -0.95 22.09
CA LEU A 74 3.81 -0.31 22.40
C LEU A 74 4.27 -0.66 23.83
N ASN A 75 3.36 -0.50 24.79
CA ASN A 75 3.61 -0.77 26.22
C ASN A 75 2.80 -1.96 26.74
N GLY A 76 1.97 -2.55 25.89
CA GLY A 76 1.08 -3.65 26.23
C GLY A 76 1.72 -5.04 26.12
N ALA A 77 0.91 -6.04 26.44
CA ALA A 77 1.26 -7.45 26.22
C ALA A 77 1.27 -7.80 24.72
N ARG A 78 2.01 -8.83 24.36
CA ARG A 78 1.99 -9.38 23.01
C ARG A 78 0.59 -9.92 22.66
N THR A 79 0.20 -9.72 21.42
CA THR A 79 -1.08 -10.18 20.87
C THR A 79 -0.82 -11.14 19.72
N LYS A 80 -1.76 -12.04 19.45
CA LYS A 80 -1.69 -12.95 18.29
C LYS A 80 -1.52 -12.15 17.00
N SER A 81 -0.58 -12.58 16.18
CA SER A 81 -0.31 -11.91 14.89
C SER A 81 -1.54 -11.87 13.99
N ALA A 82 -2.40 -12.88 14.04
CA ALA A 82 -3.66 -12.90 13.30
C ALA A 82 -4.59 -11.73 13.67
N ASN A 83 -4.64 -11.33 14.94
CA ASN A 83 -5.46 -10.20 15.39
C ASN A 83 -4.90 -8.87 14.84
N ILE A 84 -3.58 -8.72 14.82
CA ILE A 84 -2.90 -7.54 14.27
C ILE A 84 -3.18 -7.45 12.78
N VAL A 85 -3.03 -8.55 12.06
CA VAL A 85 -3.31 -8.62 10.61
C VAL A 85 -4.76 -8.25 10.33
N GLY A 86 -5.72 -8.84 11.05
CA GLY A 86 -7.14 -8.53 10.89
C GLY A 86 -7.48 -7.06 11.17
N ALA A 87 -6.86 -6.47 12.20
CA ALA A 87 -7.03 -5.04 12.48
C ALA A 87 -6.43 -4.15 11.38
N THR A 88 -5.26 -4.55 10.83
CA THR A 88 -4.58 -3.81 9.77
C THR A 88 -5.37 -3.85 8.45
N MET A 89 -6.09 -4.91 8.16
CA MET A 89 -6.93 -5.03 6.96
C MET A 89 -7.99 -3.93 6.87
N LYS A 90 -8.42 -3.35 7.99
CA LYS A 90 -9.34 -2.20 7.99
C LYS A 90 -8.74 -0.95 7.34
N LEU A 91 -7.42 -0.75 7.43
CA LEU A 91 -6.69 0.36 6.83
C LEU A 91 -6.03 -0.01 5.50
N ASN A 92 -5.77 -1.28 5.30
CA ASN A 92 -5.09 -1.81 4.12
C ASN A 92 -5.84 -3.02 3.58
N PRO A 93 -6.87 -2.83 2.74
CA PRO A 93 -7.75 -3.89 2.25
C PRO A 93 -7.04 -4.75 1.19
N HIS A 94 -5.92 -5.34 1.54
CA HIS A 94 -5.16 -6.31 0.76
C HIS A 94 -5.13 -7.66 1.47
N GLY A 95 -4.60 -8.68 0.80
CA GLY A 95 -4.52 -10.02 1.35
C GLY A 95 -3.78 -10.08 2.70
N ASP A 96 -4.27 -10.89 3.61
CA ASP A 96 -3.73 -11.12 4.95
C ASP A 96 -2.27 -11.62 4.92
N SER A 97 -1.93 -12.46 3.95
CA SER A 97 -0.57 -12.97 3.76
C SER A 97 0.44 -11.83 3.54
N ALA A 98 0.12 -10.86 2.68
CA ALA A 98 1.00 -9.73 2.39
C ALA A 98 1.24 -8.84 3.63
N ILE A 99 0.23 -8.67 4.47
CA ILE A 99 0.34 -7.93 5.73
C ILE A 99 1.22 -8.70 6.71
N TYR A 100 1.00 -10.02 6.81
CA TYR A 100 1.79 -10.86 7.71
C TYR A 100 3.25 -10.94 7.27
N ASP A 101 3.53 -11.09 5.98
CA ASP A 101 4.89 -11.08 5.42
C ASP A 101 5.61 -9.76 5.71
N THR A 102 4.89 -8.65 5.62
CA THR A 102 5.40 -7.33 6.01
C THR A 102 5.77 -7.30 7.50
N MET A 103 4.93 -7.84 8.37
CA MET A 103 5.21 -7.92 9.81
C MET A 103 6.43 -8.80 10.09
N VAL A 104 6.57 -9.94 9.41
CA VAL A 104 7.74 -10.81 9.51
C VAL A 104 9.01 -10.06 9.13
N ARG A 105 8.99 -9.29 8.03
CA ARG A 105 10.15 -8.49 7.61
C ARG A 105 10.52 -7.42 8.62
N LEU A 106 9.53 -6.76 9.23
CA LEU A 106 9.77 -5.75 10.27
C LEU A 106 10.20 -6.32 11.62
N SER A 107 10.05 -7.63 11.84
CA SER A 107 10.54 -8.33 13.03
C SER A 107 11.97 -8.84 12.89
N ARG A 108 12.52 -8.86 11.68
CA ARG A 108 13.87 -9.36 11.40
C ARG A 108 14.86 -8.21 11.37
N GLY A 109 15.78 -8.19 12.33
CA GLY A 109 17.00 -7.41 12.21
C GLY A 109 18.01 -8.08 11.26
N TYR A 110 19.04 -7.37 10.88
CA TYR A 110 20.15 -7.85 10.04
C TYR A 110 19.84 -8.19 8.57
N GLU A 111 18.62 -7.98 8.09
CA GLU A 111 18.28 -8.03 6.67
C GLU A 111 18.15 -6.60 6.10
N ALA A 112 16.91 -6.12 6.00
CA ALA A 112 16.61 -4.77 5.54
C ALA A 112 16.64 -3.73 6.66
N LEU A 113 16.61 -4.16 7.92
CA LEU A 113 16.54 -3.30 9.10
C LEU A 113 17.77 -3.52 9.97
N LEU A 114 18.39 -2.42 10.40
CA LEU A 114 19.44 -2.47 11.40
C LEU A 114 18.87 -2.87 12.78
N HIS A 115 17.67 -2.41 13.09
CA HIS A 115 16.95 -2.73 14.31
C HIS A 115 15.52 -3.14 13.99
N PRO A 116 14.98 -4.24 14.56
CA PRO A 116 13.59 -4.64 14.34
C PRO A 116 12.61 -3.67 14.98
N TYR A 117 11.50 -3.37 14.28
CA TYR A 117 10.40 -2.56 14.82
C TYR A 117 9.34 -3.40 15.51
N VAL A 118 9.31 -4.68 15.23
CA VAL A 118 8.33 -5.62 15.80
C VAL A 118 9.06 -6.63 16.69
N ASP A 119 8.72 -6.62 17.97
CA ASP A 119 9.15 -7.63 18.92
C ASP A 119 8.23 -8.86 18.79
N SER A 120 8.78 -9.94 18.29
CA SER A 120 8.07 -11.14 17.89
C SER A 120 8.32 -12.30 18.86
N LYS A 121 7.27 -13.13 19.06
CA LYS A 121 7.36 -14.39 19.81
C LYS A 121 6.79 -15.51 18.98
N GLY A 122 7.55 -16.59 18.86
CA GLY A 122 7.23 -17.74 18.02
C GLY A 122 8.16 -17.86 16.83
N ASN A 123 7.82 -18.70 15.86
CA ASN A 123 8.65 -18.92 14.68
C ASN A 123 8.34 -17.87 13.60
N PHE A 124 9.14 -16.84 13.51
CA PHE A 124 9.14 -15.83 12.44
C PHE A 124 10.18 -16.12 11.35
N GLY A 125 10.66 -17.36 11.27
CA GLY A 125 11.74 -17.75 10.37
C GLY A 125 13.10 -17.20 10.82
N LYS A 126 14.12 -17.55 10.07
CA LYS A 126 15.51 -17.09 10.33
C LYS A 126 16.10 -16.54 9.04
N PHE A 127 16.86 -15.45 9.14
CA PHE A 127 17.45 -14.78 7.97
C PHE A 127 18.52 -15.63 7.27
N TYR A 128 19.19 -16.52 8.00
CA TYR A 128 20.28 -17.33 7.50
C TYR A 128 19.85 -18.68 6.89
N SER A 129 18.58 -19.00 6.92
CA SER A 129 18.05 -20.27 6.39
C SER A 129 16.82 -20.05 5.54
N ARG A 130 16.92 -20.40 4.26
CA ARG A 130 15.79 -20.35 3.32
C ARG A 130 14.72 -21.39 3.63
N ASP A 131 15.12 -22.51 4.24
CA ASP A 131 14.22 -23.64 4.54
C ASP A 131 13.39 -23.42 5.80
N MET A 132 13.74 -22.43 6.61
CA MET A 132 12.97 -22.05 7.80
C MET A 132 11.92 -20.97 7.48
N ALA A 133 10.84 -21.40 6.86
CA ALA A 133 9.67 -20.56 6.69
C ALA A 133 9.07 -20.21 8.08
N TRP A 134 8.42 -19.05 8.14
CA TRP A 134 7.71 -18.63 9.37
C TRP A 134 6.40 -19.41 9.56
N ALA A 135 5.99 -19.55 10.81
CA ALA A 135 4.75 -20.19 11.15
C ALA A 135 3.54 -19.30 10.79
N ALA A 136 2.37 -19.91 10.63
CA ALA A 136 1.15 -19.17 10.38
C ALA A 136 0.83 -18.16 11.49
N SER A 137 0.21 -17.03 11.13
CA SER A 137 -0.07 -15.88 12.00
C SER A 137 -0.86 -16.23 13.28
N ARG A 138 -1.62 -17.33 13.26
CA ARG A 138 -2.37 -17.82 14.42
C ARG A 138 -1.50 -18.42 15.53
N TYR A 139 -0.29 -18.84 15.22
CA TYR A 139 0.64 -19.44 16.18
C TYR A 139 1.66 -18.47 16.76
N THR A 140 1.79 -17.30 16.16
CA THR A 140 2.78 -16.31 16.53
C THR A 140 2.16 -15.16 17.29
N GLU A 141 2.98 -14.46 18.07
CA GLU A 141 2.59 -13.28 18.84
C GLU A 141 3.56 -12.15 18.55
N ALA A 142 3.06 -10.93 18.53
CA ALA A 142 3.88 -9.76 18.27
C ALA A 142 3.44 -8.55 19.09
N LYS A 143 4.37 -7.62 19.29
CA LYS A 143 4.13 -6.27 19.81
C LYS A 143 5.13 -5.32 19.16
N LEU A 144 4.98 -4.02 19.38
CA LEU A 144 5.97 -3.03 18.95
C LEU A 144 7.22 -3.11 19.83
N ASP A 145 8.38 -2.92 19.22
CA ASP A 145 9.64 -2.76 19.93
C ASP A 145 9.74 -1.35 20.53
N LYS A 146 10.63 -1.20 21.52
CA LYS A 146 10.84 0.06 22.24
C LYS A 146 11.27 1.23 21.34
N ILE A 147 11.96 0.95 20.25
CA ILE A 147 12.37 1.97 19.26
C ILE A 147 11.16 2.69 18.65
N CYS A 148 10.01 2.04 18.61
CA CYS A 148 8.78 2.63 18.11
C CYS A 148 8.27 3.78 19.00
N ASN A 149 8.76 3.94 20.24
CA ASN A 149 8.46 5.12 21.06
C ASN A 149 8.96 6.40 20.37
N GLU A 150 10.15 6.34 19.78
CA GLU A 150 10.71 7.49 19.05
C GLU A 150 9.98 7.71 17.72
N LEU A 151 9.60 6.62 17.06
CA LEU A 151 8.84 6.70 15.79
C LEU A 151 7.46 7.35 15.99
N PHE A 152 6.78 7.03 17.10
CA PHE A 152 5.43 7.54 17.38
C PHE A 152 5.43 8.75 18.33
N ARG A 153 6.61 9.26 18.68
CA ARG A 153 6.73 10.46 19.48
C ARG A 153 6.01 11.61 18.79
N ASP A 154 5.16 12.26 19.54
CA ASP A 154 4.37 13.42 19.09
C ASP A 154 3.46 13.17 17.87
N ILE A 155 3.13 11.90 17.55
CA ILE A 155 2.27 11.58 16.41
C ILE A 155 0.91 12.27 16.48
N ASP A 156 0.37 12.48 17.67
CA ASP A 156 -0.90 13.17 17.87
C ASP A 156 -0.81 14.67 17.59
N LYS A 157 0.39 15.21 17.53
CA LYS A 157 0.68 16.60 17.15
C LYS A 157 1.09 16.73 15.68
N ALA A 158 1.29 15.61 15.00
CA ALA A 158 1.73 15.60 13.61
C ALA A 158 0.66 16.22 12.70
N VAL A 159 1.07 17.22 11.93
CA VAL A 159 0.24 17.83 10.89
C VAL A 159 0.32 16.98 9.64
N SER A 160 -0.80 16.81 8.94
CA SER A 160 -0.80 16.10 7.66
C SER A 160 0.18 16.75 6.67
N TYR A 161 0.99 15.94 6.00
CA TYR A 161 1.93 16.41 4.97
C TYR A 161 1.27 17.26 3.89
N THR A 162 0.04 16.94 3.51
CA THR A 162 -0.75 17.75 2.56
C THR A 162 -1.04 19.15 3.08
N HIS A 163 -1.24 19.30 4.38
CA HIS A 163 -1.50 20.58 5.02
C HIS A 163 -0.21 21.43 5.09
N LEU A 164 0.92 20.83 5.45
CA LEU A 164 2.23 21.49 5.42
C LEU A 164 2.57 22.00 4.00
N ARG A 165 2.35 21.16 3.00
CA ARG A 165 2.62 21.52 1.62
C ARG A 165 1.72 22.65 1.09
N ALA A 166 0.46 22.71 1.55
CA ALA A 166 -0.43 23.82 1.22
C ALA A 166 0.05 25.14 1.82
N HIS A 167 0.62 25.14 3.01
CA HIS A 167 1.22 26.31 3.64
C HIS A 167 2.51 26.79 2.96
N GLU A 168 3.36 25.86 2.52
CA GLU A 168 4.60 26.20 1.81
C GLU A 168 4.32 26.85 0.44
N THR A 169 3.29 26.40 -0.27
CA THR A 169 2.89 26.98 -1.55
C THR A 169 2.30 28.39 -1.40
N LEU A 170 1.67 28.71 -0.29
CA LEU A 170 1.15 30.05 -0.01
C LEU A 170 2.24 31.03 0.47
N ALA A 171 3.32 30.53 1.06
CA ALA A 171 4.45 31.36 1.50
C ALA A 171 5.42 31.73 0.36
N ASN A 172 5.34 31.07 -0.78
CA ASN A 172 6.20 31.27 -1.95
C ASN A 172 5.50 32.02 -3.10
N LEU A 173 4.29 32.56 -2.87
CA LEU A 173 3.57 33.49 -3.74
C LEU A 173 3.62 34.91 -3.18
#